data_e92178a97407f4880227ac1df44539d1
#
_entry.id   e92178a97407f4880227ac1df44539d1
#
_cell.length_a   1.000
_cell.length_b   1.000
_cell.length_c   1.000
_cell.angle_alpha   90.00
_cell.angle_beta   90.00
_cell.angle_gamma   90.00
#
_symmetry.space_group_name_H-M   'P 1'
#
loop_
_entity.id
_entity.type
_entity.pdbx_description
1 polymer ?
#
loop_
_entity_poly.entity_id
_entity_poly.type
_entity_poly.pdbx_seq_one_letter_code
_entity_poly.pdbx_strand_id
1 'polypeptide(L)'
;MSIKRPLLISFSGLDGAGKSTQIENLQERLAAAGLKVRLLTFWDDIVVMTRYREGFVHKVYGSEKGVGAPNKPVKRRDKNVRAGYLTIARHALYLLDAIHLRTTVQRALKSGVDVVIVDRYIYDELANLPLEFPMTLAFLRLIQKIAPLPDIAYLLDADPEAAHKRKPEYPVDFMHKCRVAYYRLAAMLGTMTVIPAQPLAEAKMAVITVCDKTILARELEIAIGPPNRGVGVPAA
;
A
#
# COMPACT_ATOMS: atom_id res chain seq x y z
N MET A 1 16.02 -21.35 3.48
CA MET A 1 16.37 -20.14 4.26
C MET A 1 15.16 -19.81 5.12
N SER A 2 15.28 -19.47 6.39
CA SER A 2 14.12 -19.09 7.24
C SER A 2 14.43 -17.74 7.85
N ILE A 3 13.52 -16.79 7.70
CA ILE A 3 13.68 -15.46 8.26
C ILE A 3 13.21 -15.49 9.72
N LYS A 4 14.08 -15.09 10.66
CA LYS A 4 13.76 -15.12 12.10
C LYS A 4 12.56 -14.26 12.51
N ARG A 5 12.24 -13.22 11.73
CA ARG A 5 11.08 -12.36 11.91
C ARG A 5 10.38 -12.14 10.57
N PRO A 6 9.10 -12.51 10.43
CA PRO A 6 8.37 -12.35 9.18
C PRO A 6 8.41 -10.90 8.65
N LEU A 7 8.48 -10.74 7.33
CA LEU A 7 8.45 -9.46 6.64
C LEU A 7 7.02 -9.10 6.20
N LEU A 8 6.68 -7.83 6.33
CA LEU A 8 5.47 -7.25 5.75
C LEU A 8 5.85 -6.35 4.57
N ILE A 9 5.36 -6.68 3.39
CA ILE A 9 5.60 -5.93 2.15
C ILE A 9 4.26 -5.45 1.61
N SER A 10 4.14 -4.21 1.20
CA SER A 10 2.94 -3.68 0.56
C SER A 10 3.24 -3.07 -0.81
N PHE A 11 2.26 -3.15 -1.70
CA PHE A 11 2.32 -2.56 -3.03
C PHE A 11 1.17 -1.57 -3.22
N SER A 12 1.49 -0.33 -3.57
CA SER A 12 0.55 0.74 -3.89
C SER A 12 0.88 1.35 -5.25
N GLY A 13 -0.05 2.10 -5.84
CA GLY A 13 0.16 2.79 -7.12
C GLY A 13 -1.04 2.71 -8.05
N LEU A 14 -0.94 3.38 -9.20
CA LEU A 14 -2.00 3.48 -10.20
C LEU A 14 -2.46 2.12 -10.73
N ASP A 15 -3.71 2.05 -11.19
CA ASP A 15 -4.16 0.93 -12.00
C ASP A 15 -3.40 0.92 -13.33
N GLY A 16 -2.93 -0.26 -13.73
CA GLY A 16 -2.03 -0.39 -14.87
C GLY A 16 -0.54 -0.09 -14.57
N ALA A 17 -0.15 0.19 -13.32
CA ALA A 17 1.27 0.37 -12.94
C ALA A 17 2.09 -0.92 -12.90
N GLY A 18 1.47 -2.08 -13.11
CA GLY A 18 2.16 -3.37 -13.12
C GLY A 18 2.32 -4.02 -11.74
N LYS A 19 1.53 -3.60 -10.75
CA LYS A 19 1.60 -4.17 -9.38
C LYS A 19 1.50 -5.68 -9.35
N SER A 20 0.46 -6.26 -9.93
CA SER A 20 0.25 -7.72 -9.92
C SER A 20 1.44 -8.47 -10.51
N THR A 21 1.99 -7.98 -11.63
CA THR A 21 3.18 -8.57 -12.25
C THR A 21 4.41 -8.51 -11.34
N GLN A 22 4.62 -7.38 -10.63
CA GLN A 22 5.75 -7.28 -9.70
C GLN A 22 5.54 -8.12 -8.44
N ILE A 23 4.30 -8.26 -7.97
CA ILE A 23 3.94 -9.16 -6.87
C ILE A 23 4.23 -10.61 -7.25
N GLU A 24 3.78 -11.06 -8.41
CA GLU A 24 4.05 -12.40 -8.94
C GLU A 24 5.56 -12.67 -9.06
N ASN A 25 6.30 -11.76 -9.69
CA ASN A 25 7.75 -11.86 -9.81
C ASN A 25 8.46 -11.97 -8.46
N LEU A 26 8.00 -11.19 -7.47
CA LEU A 26 8.57 -11.21 -6.13
C LEU A 26 8.23 -12.50 -5.39
N GLN A 27 6.99 -13.00 -5.53
CA GLN A 27 6.57 -14.29 -4.97
C GLN A 27 7.41 -15.45 -5.53
N GLU A 28 7.62 -15.49 -6.84
CA GLU A 28 8.49 -16.48 -7.49
C GLU A 28 9.92 -16.42 -6.96
N ARG A 29 10.49 -15.22 -6.85
CA ARG A 29 11.86 -15.01 -6.32
C ARG A 29 12.00 -15.49 -4.87
N LEU A 30 11.03 -15.15 -4.02
CA LEU A 30 11.04 -15.55 -2.61
C LEU A 30 10.81 -17.05 -2.44
N ALA A 31 9.90 -17.63 -3.21
CA ALA A 31 9.65 -19.07 -3.21
C ALA A 31 10.88 -19.86 -3.69
N ALA A 32 11.59 -19.39 -4.73
CA ALA A 32 12.84 -19.97 -5.18
C ALA A 32 13.95 -19.92 -4.12
N ALA A 33 13.90 -18.93 -3.21
CA ALA A 33 14.78 -18.86 -2.04
C ALA A 33 14.31 -19.75 -0.87
N GLY A 34 13.23 -20.52 -1.03
CA GLY A 34 12.67 -21.42 -0.02
C GLY A 34 11.85 -20.71 1.06
N LEU A 35 11.44 -19.45 0.84
CA LEU A 35 10.65 -18.68 1.79
C LEU A 35 9.14 -18.93 1.58
N LYS A 36 8.40 -19.05 2.68
CA LYS A 36 6.94 -19.18 2.67
C LYS A 36 6.30 -17.80 2.54
N VAL A 37 5.61 -17.57 1.44
CA VAL A 37 4.96 -16.28 1.14
C VAL A 37 3.45 -16.41 1.26
N ARG A 38 2.80 -15.42 1.89
CA ARG A 38 1.35 -15.26 1.90
C ARG A 38 0.98 -13.94 1.24
N LEU A 39 0.12 -14.01 0.24
CA LEU A 39 -0.49 -12.84 -0.40
C LEU A 39 -1.83 -12.53 0.30
N LEU A 40 -2.04 -11.25 0.57
CA LEU A 40 -3.31 -10.68 0.99
C LEU A 40 -3.72 -9.60 -0.03
N THR A 41 -5.00 -9.50 -0.30
CA THR A 41 -5.58 -8.46 -1.17
C THR A 41 -6.38 -7.49 -0.32
N PHE A 42 -6.07 -6.20 -0.40
CA PHE A 42 -6.70 -5.18 0.46
C PHE A 42 -8.22 -5.16 0.32
N TRP A 43 -8.73 -5.28 -0.89
CA TRP A 43 -10.17 -5.21 -1.16
C TRP A 43 -10.95 -6.46 -0.76
N ASP A 44 -10.34 -7.64 -0.82
CA ASP A 44 -11.02 -8.90 -0.53
C ASP A 44 -10.84 -9.34 0.92
N ASP A 45 -9.63 -9.14 1.48
CA ASP A 45 -9.26 -9.64 2.80
C ASP A 45 -9.40 -8.60 3.92
N ILE A 46 -9.35 -7.29 3.60
CA ILE A 46 -9.18 -6.23 4.60
C ILE A 46 -10.33 -5.24 4.63
N VAL A 47 -10.80 -4.75 3.48
CA VAL A 47 -11.84 -3.72 3.43
C VAL A 47 -13.13 -4.22 4.08
N VAL A 48 -13.60 -3.49 5.10
CA VAL A 48 -14.85 -3.81 5.76
C VAL A 48 -16.05 -3.20 5.02
N MET A 49 -17.19 -3.91 5.06
CA MET A 49 -18.47 -3.43 4.52
C MET A 49 -18.45 -3.12 3.00
N THR A 50 -17.71 -3.86 2.19
CA THR A 50 -17.60 -3.67 0.72
C THR A 50 -18.96 -3.55 0.04
N ARG A 51 -19.90 -4.43 0.35
CA ARG A 51 -21.27 -4.41 -0.22
C ARG A 51 -22.04 -3.12 0.10
N TYR A 52 -21.86 -2.56 1.31
CA TYR A 52 -22.51 -1.32 1.71
C TYR A 52 -21.83 -0.09 1.08
N ARG A 53 -20.52 -0.13 0.90
CA ARG A 53 -19.78 0.97 0.24
C ARG A 53 -20.19 1.14 -1.21
N GLU A 54 -20.30 0.04 -1.95
CA GLU A 54 -20.79 0.06 -3.33
C GLU A 54 -22.22 0.62 -3.42
N GLY A 55 -23.13 0.18 -2.56
CA GLY A 55 -24.52 0.64 -2.54
C GLY A 55 -24.68 2.09 -2.10
N PHE A 56 -23.89 2.56 -1.13
CA PHE A 56 -23.96 3.93 -0.61
C PHE A 56 -23.40 4.95 -1.62
N VAL A 57 -22.29 4.65 -2.25
CA VAL A 57 -21.69 5.48 -3.31
C VAL A 57 -22.65 5.68 -4.49
N HIS A 58 -23.40 4.63 -4.86
CA HIS A 58 -24.41 4.73 -5.91
C HIS A 58 -25.59 5.61 -5.55
N LYS A 59 -26.10 5.47 -4.33
CA LYS A 59 -27.31 6.18 -3.89
C LYS A 59 -27.06 7.67 -3.70
N VAL A 60 -25.82 8.04 -3.30
CA VAL A 60 -25.48 9.43 -2.96
C VAL A 60 -24.87 10.19 -4.13
N TYR A 61 -24.18 9.52 -5.05
CA TYR A 61 -23.40 10.21 -6.12
C TYR A 61 -23.89 9.96 -7.55
N GLY A 62 -24.85 9.03 -7.75
CA GLY A 62 -25.27 8.65 -9.11
C GLY A 62 -24.08 8.17 -9.96
N SER A 63 -23.03 7.64 -9.31
CA SER A 63 -21.85 7.10 -9.99
C SER A 63 -22.19 5.77 -10.64
N GLU A 64 -21.62 5.49 -11.80
CA GLU A 64 -21.82 4.23 -12.51
C GLU A 64 -21.22 3.06 -11.72
N LYS A 65 -21.93 1.90 -11.70
CA LYS A 65 -21.53 0.69 -11.00
C LYS A 65 -20.30 0.04 -11.63
N GLY A 66 -19.34 -0.37 -10.79
CA GLY A 66 -18.27 -1.28 -11.16
C GLY A 66 -16.93 -0.62 -11.52
N VAL A 67 -16.02 -1.45 -11.89
CA VAL A 67 -14.73 -1.08 -12.47
C VAL A 67 -15.00 -0.77 -13.95
N GLY A 68 -14.44 0.31 -14.49
CA GLY A 68 -14.65 0.70 -15.90
C GLY A 68 -14.25 -0.43 -16.85
N ALA A 69 -14.97 -0.56 -17.97
CA ALA A 69 -14.61 -1.45 -19.06
C ALA A 69 -13.73 -0.70 -20.08
N PRO A 70 -12.92 -1.41 -20.90
CA PRO A 70 -12.02 -0.79 -21.87
C PRO A 70 -12.67 0.22 -22.83
N ASN A 71 -13.98 0.08 -23.08
CA ASN A 71 -14.75 0.96 -23.96
C ASN A 71 -15.72 1.89 -23.19
N LYS A 72 -15.71 1.85 -21.84
CA LYS A 72 -16.62 2.65 -21.00
C LYS A 72 -15.93 3.02 -19.68
N PRO A 73 -15.03 4.02 -19.71
CA PRO A 73 -14.35 4.46 -18.49
C PRO A 73 -15.37 5.05 -17.51
N VAL A 74 -15.32 4.58 -16.26
CA VAL A 74 -16.21 5.05 -15.19
C VAL A 74 -15.81 6.46 -14.77
N LYS A 75 -16.75 7.40 -14.86
CA LYS A 75 -16.60 8.72 -14.26
C LYS A 75 -16.73 8.60 -12.73
N ARG A 76 -15.63 8.37 -12.05
CA ARG A 76 -15.60 8.39 -10.58
C ARG A 76 -15.70 9.82 -10.07
N ARG A 77 -16.89 10.19 -9.59
CA ARG A 77 -17.15 11.44 -8.88
C ARG A 77 -16.94 11.33 -7.37
N ASP A 78 -16.77 10.11 -6.86
CA ASP A 78 -16.62 9.78 -5.44
C ASP A 78 -15.21 10.07 -4.88
N LYS A 79 -14.18 10.02 -5.71
CA LYS A 79 -12.82 10.43 -5.32
C LYS A 79 -12.70 11.96 -5.46
N ASN A 80 -12.30 12.63 -4.41
CA ASN A 80 -12.18 14.11 -4.30
C ASN A 80 -13.48 14.90 -4.03
N VAL A 81 -14.54 14.29 -3.55
CA VAL A 81 -15.71 15.05 -3.09
C VAL A 81 -15.41 15.71 -1.74
N ARG A 82 -15.53 17.04 -1.71
CA ARG A 82 -15.21 17.89 -0.55
C ARG A 82 -16.38 18.10 0.43
N ALA A 83 -17.47 17.36 0.32
CA ALA A 83 -18.59 17.49 1.24
C ALA A 83 -18.18 17.01 2.65
N GLY A 84 -18.23 17.89 3.64
CA GLY A 84 -17.66 17.67 4.97
C GLY A 84 -18.16 16.39 5.67
N TYR A 85 -19.48 16.10 5.60
CA TYR A 85 -20.03 14.88 6.21
C TYR A 85 -19.53 13.58 5.55
N LEU A 86 -19.24 13.60 4.25
CA LEU A 86 -18.66 12.47 3.52
C LEU A 86 -17.20 12.25 3.86
N THR A 87 -16.49 13.32 4.11
CA THR A 87 -15.10 13.25 4.60
C THR A 87 -15.07 12.57 5.96
N ILE A 88 -15.99 12.91 6.88
CA ILE A 88 -16.11 12.27 8.19
C ILE A 88 -16.43 10.78 8.04
N ALA A 89 -17.41 10.42 7.20
CA ALA A 89 -17.76 9.02 6.95
C ALA A 89 -16.58 8.21 6.40
N ARG A 90 -15.79 8.78 5.48
CA ARG A 90 -14.56 8.17 4.97
C ARG A 90 -13.51 7.96 6.07
N HIS A 91 -13.29 8.95 6.92
CA HIS A 91 -12.36 8.81 8.04
C HIS A 91 -12.77 7.65 8.96
N ALA A 92 -14.07 7.52 9.28
CA ALA A 92 -14.56 6.42 10.09
C ALA A 92 -14.36 5.05 9.41
N LEU A 93 -14.67 4.93 8.12
CA LEU A 93 -14.47 3.70 7.35
C LEU A 93 -12.99 3.31 7.25
N TYR A 94 -12.10 4.27 6.95
CA TYR A 94 -10.66 4.02 6.86
C TYR A 94 -10.04 3.66 8.21
N LEU A 95 -10.60 4.17 9.31
CA LEU A 95 -10.21 3.77 10.65
C LEU A 95 -10.57 2.30 10.91
N LEU A 96 -11.77 1.87 10.53
CA LEU A 96 -12.17 0.47 10.65
C LEU A 96 -11.31 -0.44 9.76
N ASP A 97 -11.00 0.00 8.53
CA ASP A 97 -10.10 -0.74 7.65
C ASP A 97 -8.68 -0.86 8.25
N ALA A 98 -8.16 0.20 8.86
CA ALA A 98 -6.85 0.16 9.50
C ALA A 98 -6.80 -0.83 10.68
N ILE A 99 -7.89 -0.89 11.47
CA ILE A 99 -8.02 -1.86 12.58
C ILE A 99 -8.10 -3.29 12.03
N HIS A 100 -8.91 -3.51 10.99
CA HIS A 100 -9.05 -4.82 10.37
C HIS A 100 -7.75 -5.26 9.66
N LEU A 101 -7.09 -4.34 8.96
CA LEU A 101 -5.76 -4.54 8.39
C LEU A 101 -4.76 -5.02 9.45
N ARG A 102 -4.73 -4.33 10.61
CA ARG A 102 -3.85 -4.73 11.72
C ARG A 102 -4.10 -6.16 12.16
N THR A 103 -5.35 -6.53 12.41
CA THR A 103 -5.70 -7.87 12.89
C THR A 103 -5.41 -8.95 11.84
N THR A 104 -5.73 -8.70 10.57
CA THR A 104 -5.52 -9.63 9.45
C THR A 104 -4.02 -9.85 9.20
N VAL A 105 -3.24 -8.77 9.11
CA VAL A 105 -1.79 -8.85 8.93
C VAL A 105 -1.13 -9.55 10.12
N GLN A 106 -1.51 -9.23 11.36
CA GLN A 106 -0.95 -9.89 12.54
C GLN A 106 -1.23 -11.38 12.57
N ARG A 107 -2.44 -11.83 12.17
CA ARG A 107 -2.78 -13.25 12.03
C ARG A 107 -1.93 -13.91 10.94
N ALA A 108 -1.75 -13.23 9.80
CA ALA A 108 -0.92 -13.72 8.71
C ALA A 108 0.55 -13.88 9.14
N LEU A 109 1.13 -12.89 9.80
CA LEU A 109 2.52 -12.94 10.29
C LEU A 109 2.73 -14.02 11.35
N LYS A 110 1.69 -14.37 12.13
CA LYS A 110 1.72 -15.44 13.14
C LYS A 110 1.45 -16.84 12.58
N SER A 111 1.09 -16.97 11.30
CA SER A 111 0.74 -18.26 10.69
C SER A 111 1.93 -19.12 10.25
N GLY A 112 3.17 -18.75 10.62
CA GLY A 112 4.38 -19.51 10.27
C GLY A 112 4.85 -19.26 8.82
N VAL A 113 4.51 -18.11 8.24
CA VAL A 113 5.04 -17.63 6.96
C VAL A 113 6.25 -16.73 7.19
N ASP A 114 7.12 -16.66 6.19
CA ASP A 114 8.32 -15.82 6.24
C ASP A 114 8.03 -14.39 5.71
N VAL A 115 7.12 -14.27 4.75
CA VAL A 115 6.78 -12.99 4.11
C VAL A 115 5.27 -12.88 3.92
N VAL A 116 4.69 -11.74 4.29
CA VAL A 116 3.33 -11.34 3.94
C VAL A 116 3.42 -10.22 2.92
N ILE A 117 2.84 -10.43 1.75
CA ILE A 117 2.70 -9.41 0.70
C ILE A 117 1.24 -8.94 0.71
N VAL A 118 1.01 -7.64 0.66
CA VAL A 118 -0.32 -7.04 0.56
C VAL A 118 -0.43 -6.29 -0.75
N ASP A 119 -1.32 -6.79 -1.64
CA ASP A 119 -1.70 -6.08 -2.88
C ASP A 119 -2.67 -4.97 -2.52
N ARG A 120 -2.25 -3.75 -2.69
CA ARG A 120 -2.80 -2.50 -2.17
C ARG A 120 -2.72 -2.41 -0.64
N TYR A 121 -2.67 -1.20 -0.15
CA TYR A 121 -2.57 -0.93 1.28
C TYR A 121 -3.49 0.22 1.67
N ILE A 122 -3.62 0.49 2.97
CA ILE A 122 -4.38 1.65 3.47
C ILE A 122 -3.91 2.97 2.83
N TYR A 123 -2.68 3.01 2.29
CA TYR A 123 -2.12 4.15 1.57
C TYR A 123 -2.91 4.51 0.31
N ASP A 124 -3.50 3.53 -0.38
CA ASP A 124 -4.34 3.74 -1.55
C ASP A 124 -5.64 4.48 -1.19
N GLU A 125 -6.16 4.26 0.02
CA GLU A 125 -7.31 4.99 0.56
C GLU A 125 -6.90 6.39 1.05
N LEU A 126 -5.78 6.50 1.76
CA LEU A 126 -5.29 7.77 2.28
C LEU A 126 -4.92 8.77 1.18
N ALA A 127 -4.39 8.30 0.04
CA ALA A 127 -4.11 9.13 -1.11
C ALA A 127 -5.37 9.81 -1.70
N ASN A 128 -6.57 9.30 -1.40
CA ASN A 128 -7.83 9.91 -1.84
C ASN A 128 -8.35 11.01 -0.90
N LEU A 129 -7.70 11.24 0.23
CA LEU A 129 -8.08 12.29 1.19
C LEU A 129 -7.47 13.64 0.80
N PRO A 130 -8.12 14.75 1.16
CA PRO A 130 -7.58 16.08 0.97
C PRO A 130 -6.44 16.34 1.97
N LEU A 131 -5.21 15.99 1.59
CA LEU A 131 -4.02 16.01 2.44
C LEU A 131 -3.56 17.42 2.84
N GLU A 132 -4.18 18.47 2.29
CA GLU A 132 -3.92 19.88 2.64
C GLU A 132 -4.53 20.32 3.97
N PHE A 133 -5.53 19.60 4.50
CA PHE A 133 -6.23 20.01 5.71
C PHE A 133 -5.57 19.47 6.99
N PRO A 134 -5.41 20.31 8.04
CA PRO A 134 -4.80 19.89 9.30
C PRO A 134 -5.50 18.69 9.95
N MET A 135 -6.82 18.59 9.84
CA MET A 135 -7.60 17.46 10.34
C MET A 135 -7.22 16.16 9.63
N THR A 136 -7.01 16.19 8.32
CA THR A 136 -6.56 15.03 7.54
C THR A 136 -5.15 14.62 7.94
N LEU A 137 -4.27 15.58 8.23
CA LEU A 137 -2.91 15.29 8.72
C LEU A 137 -2.93 14.63 10.10
N ALA A 138 -3.79 15.11 11.02
CA ALA A 138 -3.96 14.47 12.32
C ALA A 138 -4.51 13.05 12.18
N PHE A 139 -5.47 12.84 11.28
CA PHE A 139 -6.00 11.53 10.96
C PHE A 139 -4.94 10.60 10.34
N LEU A 140 -4.12 11.08 9.43
CA LEU A 140 -3.01 10.33 8.85
C LEU A 140 -2.06 9.80 9.93
N ARG A 141 -1.69 10.66 10.90
CA ARG A 141 -0.87 10.27 12.04
C ARG A 141 -1.54 9.22 12.93
N LEU A 142 -2.87 9.29 13.09
CA LEU A 142 -3.64 8.29 13.82
C LEU A 142 -3.59 6.93 13.09
N ILE A 143 -3.84 6.92 11.79
CA ILE A 143 -3.79 5.69 10.99
C ILE A 143 -2.39 5.06 11.00
N GLN A 144 -1.32 5.85 10.94
CA GLN A 144 0.06 5.36 11.04
C GLN A 144 0.36 4.65 12.38
N LYS A 145 -0.33 5.02 13.47
CA LYS A 145 -0.19 4.35 14.77
C LYS A 145 -0.99 3.05 14.86
N ILE A 146 -2.06 2.94 14.09
CA ILE A 146 -2.98 1.78 14.11
C ILE A 146 -2.57 0.74 13.08
N ALA A 147 -2.39 1.14 11.82
CA ALA A 147 -2.01 0.22 10.75
C ALA A 147 -0.58 -0.31 10.97
N PRO A 148 -0.32 -1.59 10.72
CA PRO A 148 1.04 -2.11 10.74
C PRO A 148 1.91 -1.33 9.74
N LEU A 149 3.09 -0.94 10.15
CA LEU A 149 4.05 -0.33 9.24
C LEU A 149 4.70 -1.44 8.42
N PRO A 150 4.59 -1.42 7.08
CA PRO A 150 5.30 -2.38 6.24
C PRO A 150 6.81 -2.19 6.37
N ASP A 151 7.53 -3.29 6.30
CA ASP A 151 8.99 -3.27 6.25
C ASP A 151 9.47 -2.71 4.92
N ILE A 152 8.68 -2.94 3.87
CA ILE A 152 8.85 -2.33 2.55
C ILE A 152 7.47 -1.92 2.04
N ALA A 153 7.28 -0.63 1.85
CA ALA A 153 6.08 -0.08 1.22
C ALA A 153 6.42 0.39 -0.19
N TYR A 154 6.20 -0.44 -1.19
CA TYR A 154 6.42 -0.05 -2.58
C TYR A 154 5.31 0.87 -3.08
N LEU A 155 5.71 1.97 -3.70
CA LEU A 155 4.87 2.78 -4.58
C LEU A 155 5.35 2.58 -6.01
N LEU A 156 4.61 1.81 -6.80
CA LEU A 156 4.91 1.64 -8.22
C LEU A 156 4.36 2.84 -9.00
N ASP A 157 5.27 3.68 -9.49
CA ASP A 157 4.91 4.77 -10.38
C ASP A 157 4.68 4.28 -11.80
N ALA A 158 3.82 4.96 -12.51
CA ALA A 158 3.58 4.73 -13.92
C ALA A 158 3.18 6.04 -14.60
N ASP A 159 3.59 6.19 -15.84
CA ASP A 159 3.06 7.21 -16.70
C ASP A 159 1.56 6.98 -16.90
N PRO A 160 0.68 7.97 -16.62
CA PRO A 160 -0.77 7.81 -16.67
C PRO A 160 -1.30 7.39 -18.04
N GLU A 161 -0.73 7.89 -19.12
CA GLU A 161 -1.11 7.57 -20.51
C GLU A 161 -0.75 6.11 -20.83
N ALA A 162 0.45 5.69 -20.45
CA ALA A 162 0.89 4.32 -20.65
C ALA A 162 0.11 3.34 -19.78
N ALA A 163 -0.19 3.72 -18.54
CA ALA A 163 -1.01 2.92 -17.62
C ALA A 163 -2.46 2.80 -18.12
N HIS A 164 -3.05 3.89 -18.62
CA HIS A 164 -4.38 3.90 -19.23
C HIS A 164 -4.45 2.99 -20.46
N LYS A 165 -3.43 3.00 -21.33
CA LYS A 165 -3.38 2.09 -22.48
C LYS A 165 -3.39 0.62 -22.07
N ARG A 166 -2.76 0.27 -20.95
CA ARG A 166 -2.77 -1.11 -20.43
C ARG A 166 -4.08 -1.48 -19.74
N LYS A 167 -4.69 -0.50 -19.03
CA LYS A 167 -5.91 -0.72 -18.24
C LYS A 167 -6.81 0.52 -18.31
N PRO A 168 -7.65 0.67 -19.34
CA PRO A 168 -8.45 1.86 -19.59
C PRO A 168 -9.73 1.92 -18.73
N GLU A 169 -9.58 1.79 -17.42
CA GLU A 169 -10.69 1.82 -16.46
C GLU A 169 -11.04 3.23 -16.00
N TYR A 170 -10.07 4.15 -16.02
CA TYR A 170 -10.25 5.52 -15.55
C TYR A 170 -9.73 6.53 -16.58
N PRO A 171 -10.34 7.75 -16.64
CA PRO A 171 -9.83 8.83 -17.49
C PRO A 171 -8.39 9.21 -17.12
N VAL A 172 -7.59 9.56 -18.12
CA VAL A 172 -6.17 9.94 -17.95
C VAL A 172 -6.00 11.10 -16.95
N ASP A 173 -6.83 12.16 -17.06
CA ASP A 173 -6.80 13.30 -16.13
C ASP A 173 -7.01 12.89 -14.66
N PHE A 174 -7.86 11.89 -14.44
CA PHE A 174 -8.05 11.35 -13.11
C PHE A 174 -6.80 10.59 -12.64
N MET A 175 -6.16 9.84 -13.51
CA MET A 175 -4.93 9.10 -13.20
C MET A 175 -3.77 10.06 -12.87
N HIS A 176 -3.64 11.20 -13.57
CA HIS A 176 -2.69 12.25 -13.21
C HIS A 176 -2.92 12.77 -11.78
N LYS A 177 -4.16 13.05 -11.41
CA LYS A 177 -4.51 13.49 -10.04
C LYS A 177 -4.15 12.42 -9.00
N CYS A 178 -4.43 11.15 -9.28
CA CYS A 178 -4.06 10.05 -8.40
C CYS A 178 -2.53 9.93 -8.24
N ARG A 179 -1.77 10.03 -9.34
CA ARG A 179 -0.31 10.01 -9.29
C ARG A 179 0.26 11.11 -8.39
N VAL A 180 -0.21 12.35 -8.55
CA VAL A 180 0.20 13.47 -7.70
C VAL A 180 -0.17 13.21 -6.23
N ALA A 181 -1.34 12.65 -5.95
CA ALA A 181 -1.76 12.32 -4.60
C ALA A 181 -0.88 11.25 -3.95
N TYR A 182 -0.48 10.20 -4.69
CA TYR A 182 0.47 9.19 -4.21
C TYR A 182 1.84 9.79 -3.89
N TYR A 183 2.39 10.61 -4.76
CA TYR A 183 3.68 11.27 -4.50
C TYR A 183 3.63 12.18 -3.28
N ARG A 184 2.54 12.95 -3.13
CA ARG A 184 2.33 13.78 -1.95
C ARG A 184 2.27 12.93 -0.68
N LEU A 185 1.51 11.84 -0.70
CA LEU A 185 1.41 10.93 0.42
C LEU A 185 2.78 10.29 0.75
N ALA A 186 3.51 9.83 -0.26
CA ALA A 186 4.83 9.22 -0.08
C ALA A 186 5.82 10.22 0.57
N ALA A 187 5.82 11.47 0.12
CA ALA A 187 6.65 12.52 0.73
C ALA A 187 6.27 12.79 2.20
N MET A 188 4.97 12.75 2.52
CA MET A 188 4.49 12.98 3.90
C MET A 188 4.79 11.81 4.83
N LEU A 189 4.71 10.56 4.34
CA LEU A 189 4.98 9.37 5.12
C LEU A 189 6.50 9.15 5.31
N GLY A 190 7.31 9.47 4.32
CA GLY A 190 8.77 9.29 4.33
C GLY A 190 9.24 7.82 4.38
N THR A 191 8.31 6.86 4.31
CA THR A 191 8.58 5.42 4.48
C THR A 191 8.31 4.61 3.21
N MET A 192 7.79 5.24 2.16
CA MET A 192 7.50 4.56 0.91
C MET A 192 8.71 4.52 -0.01
N THR A 193 8.97 3.35 -0.57
CA THR A 193 9.98 3.15 -1.62
C THR A 193 9.33 3.34 -2.98
N VAL A 194 9.62 4.45 -3.62
CA VAL A 194 9.10 4.75 -4.97
C VAL A 194 9.92 3.99 -6.01
N ILE A 195 9.26 3.15 -6.79
CA ILE A 195 9.81 2.52 -7.98
C ILE A 195 9.36 3.38 -9.17
N PRO A 196 10.29 4.08 -9.84
CA PRO A 196 9.94 5.01 -10.91
C PRO A 196 9.32 4.30 -12.11
N ALA A 197 8.60 5.07 -12.95
CA ALA A 197 8.08 4.57 -14.21
C ALA A 197 9.25 4.18 -15.12
N GLN A 198 9.39 2.88 -15.40
CA GLN A 198 10.51 2.30 -16.16
C GLN A 198 10.08 0.99 -16.81
N PRO A 199 10.88 0.42 -17.75
CA PRO A 199 10.60 -0.87 -18.34
C PRO A 199 10.38 -1.97 -17.30
N LEU A 200 9.51 -2.94 -17.64
CA LEU A 200 9.09 -4.00 -16.72
C LEU A 200 10.26 -4.76 -16.08
N ALA A 201 11.29 -5.05 -16.86
CA ALA A 201 12.48 -5.76 -16.39
C ALA A 201 13.28 -4.95 -15.37
N GLU A 202 13.42 -3.64 -15.58
CA GLU A 202 14.10 -2.74 -14.66
C GLU A 202 13.30 -2.57 -13.36
N ALA A 203 11.98 -2.42 -13.46
CA ALA A 203 11.09 -2.37 -12.30
C ALA A 203 11.16 -3.66 -11.48
N LYS A 204 11.20 -4.84 -12.14
CA LYS A 204 11.41 -6.13 -11.50
C LYS A 204 12.72 -6.17 -10.72
N MET A 205 13.83 -5.76 -11.35
CA MET A 205 15.13 -5.74 -10.70
C MET A 205 15.18 -4.78 -9.52
N ALA A 206 14.57 -3.59 -9.64
CA ALA A 206 14.50 -2.62 -8.56
C ALA A 206 13.72 -3.17 -7.35
N VAL A 207 12.54 -3.77 -7.57
CA VAL A 207 11.73 -4.40 -6.52
C VAL A 207 12.50 -5.51 -5.81
N ILE A 208 13.10 -6.43 -6.58
CA ILE A 208 13.87 -7.55 -6.01
C ILE A 208 15.09 -7.04 -5.23
N THR A 209 15.83 -6.08 -5.77
CA THR A 209 17.02 -5.52 -5.12
C THR A 209 16.70 -4.88 -3.77
N VAL A 210 15.61 -4.12 -3.67
CA VAL A 210 15.17 -3.53 -2.40
C VAL A 210 14.78 -4.61 -1.40
N CYS A 211 14.05 -5.63 -1.86
CA CYS A 211 13.64 -6.75 -1.00
C CYS A 211 14.86 -7.52 -0.46
N ASP A 212 15.77 -7.92 -1.33
CA ASP A 212 16.97 -8.68 -0.96
C ASP A 212 17.87 -7.88 0.01
N LYS A 213 18.04 -6.58 -0.21
CA LYS A 213 18.76 -5.68 0.72
C LYS A 213 18.09 -5.60 2.08
N THR A 214 16.76 -5.51 2.13
CA THR A 214 16.00 -5.44 3.40
C THR A 214 16.11 -6.74 4.19
N ILE A 215 16.03 -7.89 3.51
CA ILE A 215 16.22 -9.20 4.13
C ILE A 215 17.62 -9.30 4.72
N LEU A 216 18.65 -8.96 3.93
CA LEU A 216 20.04 -9.01 4.38
C LEU A 216 20.30 -8.09 5.58
N ALA A 217 19.81 -6.85 5.54
CA ALA A 217 19.97 -5.89 6.63
C ALA A 217 19.37 -6.43 7.94
N ARG A 218 18.18 -7.05 7.88
CA ARG A 218 17.55 -7.65 9.04
C ARG A 218 18.30 -8.85 9.61
N GLU A 219 18.81 -9.71 8.76
CA GLU A 219 19.63 -10.84 9.20
C GLU A 219 20.88 -10.37 9.92
N LEU A 220 21.54 -9.32 9.40
CA LEU A 220 22.70 -8.70 10.03
C LEU A 220 22.36 -8.05 11.38
N GLU A 221 21.27 -7.30 11.50
CA GLU A 221 20.81 -6.71 12.77
C GLU A 221 20.56 -7.78 13.84
N ILE A 222 19.98 -8.92 13.46
CA ILE A 222 19.72 -10.02 14.38
C ILE A 222 21.04 -10.73 14.77
N ALA A 223 22.01 -10.82 13.87
CA ALA A 223 23.30 -11.46 14.13
C ALA A 223 24.20 -10.62 15.04
N ILE A 224 24.16 -9.28 14.90
CA ILE A 224 24.99 -8.36 15.69
C ILE A 224 24.38 -8.11 17.07
N GLY A 225 23.07 -8.32 17.25
CA GLY A 225 22.34 -7.99 18.49
C GLY A 225 22.10 -6.47 18.64
N PRO A 226 21.29 -6.06 19.62
CA PRO A 226 21.08 -4.64 19.89
C PRO A 226 22.40 -3.99 20.33
N PRO A 227 22.68 -2.74 19.94
CA PRO A 227 23.87 -2.03 20.39
C PRO A 227 23.92 -2.05 21.91
N ASN A 228 25.03 -2.47 22.46
CA ASN A 228 25.26 -2.61 23.89
C ASN A 228 25.06 -1.24 24.58
N ARG A 229 23.88 -1.01 25.14
CA ARG A 229 23.60 0.16 25.97
C ARG A 229 24.22 -0.10 27.33
N GLY A 230 25.46 0.23 27.49
CA GLY A 230 26.02 0.27 28.83
C GLY A 230 27.45 -0.15 28.96
N VAL A 231 28.37 0.78 28.76
CA VAL A 231 29.50 0.89 29.69
C VAL A 231 29.33 2.28 30.33
N GLY A 232 28.70 2.30 31.50
CA GLY A 232 28.73 3.47 32.37
C GLY A 232 30.19 3.76 32.65
N VAL A 233 30.66 4.95 32.26
CA VAL A 233 31.96 5.50 32.69
C VAL A 233 31.78 5.71 34.20
N PRO A 234 32.60 5.07 35.06
CA PRO A 234 32.58 5.41 36.48
C PRO A 234 33.09 6.85 36.62
N ALA A 235 32.29 7.69 37.28
CA ALA A 235 32.70 9.02 37.69
C ALA A 235 33.87 8.89 38.67
N ALA A 236 34.99 9.52 38.30
CA ALA A 236 36.10 9.77 39.16
C ALA A 236 35.91 11.11 39.88
#